data_0154a8b1f09ad3c3c73fb42867697fdf
#
_entry.id   0154a8b1f09ad3c3c73fb42867697fdf
#
_cell.length_a   1.000
_cell.length_b   1.000
_cell.length_c   1.000
_cell.angle_alpha   90.00
_cell.angle_beta   90.00
_cell.angle_gamma   90.00
#
_symmetry.space_group_name_H-M   'P 1'
#
loop_
_entity.id
_entity.type
_entity.pdbx_description
1 polymer ?
#
loop_
_entity_poly.entity_id
_entity_poly.type
_entity_poly.pdbx_seq_one_letter_code
_entity_poly.pdbx_strand_id
1 'polypeptide(L)'
;MATDISSSVLYLLSSCFAVASAFSLPFRDNSVDCVVSIFAPSAYEEFSRILKSDGKLIKAVPLDEHLWELKCAVYNEPYKNKPEKRNDELFNLVSAEEIKYRINLDNKDDIANLFKMTPYYYKTGREDTEKLLSLERLETTVHFGVEIYEVR
;
A
#
# COMPACT_ATOMS: atom_id res chain seq x y z
N MET A 1 -19.23 -5.45 -32.87
CA MET A 1 -19.78 -4.70 -31.76
C MET A 1 -18.61 -4.37 -30.84
N ALA A 2 -17.93 -3.27 -31.06
CA ALA A 2 -16.84 -2.81 -30.22
C ALA A 2 -17.46 -2.11 -29.02
N THR A 3 -17.47 -2.77 -27.87
CA THR A 3 -17.89 -2.16 -26.61
C THR A 3 -16.86 -1.11 -26.23
N ASP A 4 -17.31 0.11 -26.22
CA ASP A 4 -16.55 1.32 -25.98
C ASP A 4 -15.97 1.34 -24.56
N ILE A 5 -14.78 0.79 -24.40
CA ILE A 5 -14.01 0.81 -23.14
C ILE A 5 -13.63 2.27 -22.76
N SER A 6 -13.64 3.18 -23.74
CA SER A 6 -13.28 4.58 -23.54
C SER A 6 -14.27 5.33 -22.67
N SER A 7 -15.56 5.03 -22.75
CA SER A 7 -16.61 5.68 -21.95
C SER A 7 -16.54 5.28 -20.48
N SER A 8 -16.22 4.03 -20.18
CA SER A 8 -16.10 3.54 -18.80
C SER A 8 -14.87 4.12 -18.07
N VAL A 9 -13.79 4.36 -18.80
CA VAL A 9 -12.58 5.02 -18.28
C VAL A 9 -12.82 6.51 -18.05
N LEU A 10 -13.63 7.16 -18.88
CA LEU A 10 -13.99 8.58 -18.73
C LEU A 10 -14.89 8.83 -17.49
N TYR A 11 -15.73 7.89 -17.09
CA TYR A 11 -16.51 8.00 -15.84
C TYR A 11 -15.66 7.83 -14.57
N LEU A 12 -14.55 7.10 -14.64
CA LEU A 12 -13.55 7.04 -13.57
C LEU A 12 -12.67 8.29 -13.49
N LEU A 13 -12.62 9.11 -14.54
CA LEU A 13 -11.79 10.32 -14.63
C LEU A 13 -12.51 11.62 -14.22
N SER A 14 -13.71 11.57 -13.67
CA SER A 14 -14.26 12.69 -12.88
C SER A 14 -13.61 12.78 -11.47
N SER A 15 -12.39 12.26 -11.34
CA SER A 15 -11.61 12.24 -10.10
C SER A 15 -10.90 13.59 -9.93
N CYS A 16 -11.07 14.21 -8.77
CA CYS A 16 -10.26 15.34 -8.36
C CYS A 16 -8.94 14.82 -7.78
N PHE A 17 -7.81 15.29 -8.30
CA PHE A 17 -6.51 15.01 -7.74
C PHE A 17 -6.03 16.18 -6.91
N ALA A 18 -5.49 15.90 -5.72
CA ALA A 18 -4.89 16.91 -4.86
C ALA A 18 -3.58 16.36 -4.27
N VAL A 19 -2.61 17.24 -4.10
CA VAL A 19 -1.41 16.95 -3.31
C VAL A 19 -1.67 17.45 -1.91
N ALA A 20 -1.71 16.53 -0.94
CA ALA A 20 -1.98 16.85 0.45
C ALA A 20 -1.21 15.88 1.38
N SER A 21 -1.08 16.27 2.65
CA SER A 21 -0.64 15.35 3.69
C SER A 21 -1.78 14.40 4.06
N ALA A 22 -1.49 13.11 4.26
CA ALA A 22 -2.47 12.16 4.79
C ALA A 22 -3.00 12.56 6.18
N PHE A 23 -2.22 13.37 6.93
CA PHE A 23 -2.57 13.87 8.27
C PHE A 23 -3.30 15.22 8.23
N SER A 24 -3.58 15.77 7.04
CA SER A 24 -4.32 17.02 6.85
C SER A 24 -4.90 17.04 5.43
N LEU A 25 -6.05 16.40 5.26
CA LEU A 25 -6.70 16.22 3.97
C LEU A 25 -7.65 17.40 3.66
N PRO A 26 -7.74 17.86 2.41
CA PRO A 26 -8.57 19.00 2.02
C PRO A 26 -10.05 18.61 1.89
N PHE A 27 -10.57 17.85 2.84
CA PHE A 27 -11.95 17.44 2.92
C PHE A 27 -12.62 18.02 4.18
N ARG A 28 -13.92 18.28 4.11
CA ARG A 28 -14.72 18.67 5.26
C ARG A 28 -14.93 17.48 6.18
N ASP A 29 -15.24 17.76 7.44
CA ASP A 29 -15.66 16.74 8.40
C ASP A 29 -16.93 16.03 7.89
N ASN A 30 -17.02 14.72 8.14
CA ASN A 30 -18.18 13.91 7.82
C ASN A 30 -18.67 14.04 6.35
N SER A 31 -17.74 14.08 5.39
CA SER A 31 -18.08 14.36 3.98
C SER A 31 -17.80 13.20 3.03
N VAL A 32 -17.03 12.18 3.46
CA VAL A 32 -16.54 11.09 2.62
C VAL A 32 -17.21 9.77 3.02
N ASP A 33 -17.68 9.00 2.05
CA ASP A 33 -18.32 7.70 2.29
C ASP A 33 -17.31 6.57 2.49
N CYS A 34 -16.14 6.68 1.84
CA CYS A 34 -15.10 5.66 1.92
C CYS A 34 -13.71 6.27 1.78
N VAL A 35 -12.78 5.81 2.61
CA VAL A 35 -11.35 6.06 2.47
C VAL A 35 -10.66 4.76 2.08
N VAL A 36 -9.83 4.79 1.04
CA VAL A 36 -8.97 3.67 0.65
C VAL A 36 -7.50 4.06 0.86
N SER A 37 -6.83 3.35 1.76
CA SER A 37 -5.42 3.58 2.12
C SER A 37 -4.60 2.35 1.76
N ILE A 38 -3.70 2.47 0.77
CA ILE A 38 -2.91 1.35 0.25
C ILE A 38 -1.43 1.62 0.52
N PHE A 39 -0.81 0.80 1.38
CA PHE A 39 0.60 0.90 1.77
C PHE A 39 1.04 2.32 2.19
N ALA A 40 0.10 3.09 2.73
CA ALA A 40 0.30 4.47 3.16
C ALA A 40 0.26 4.58 4.69
N PRO A 41 0.81 5.66 5.28
CA PRO A 41 0.72 5.89 6.72
C PRO A 41 -0.72 5.96 7.19
N SER A 42 -1.00 5.41 8.38
CA SER A 42 -2.34 5.40 8.96
C SER A 42 -2.59 6.68 9.75
N ALA A 43 -3.27 7.62 9.12
CA ALA A 43 -3.74 8.87 9.74
C ALA A 43 -5.17 8.67 10.29
N TYR A 44 -5.34 7.79 11.29
CA TYR A 44 -6.64 7.36 11.79
C TYR A 44 -7.52 8.52 12.25
N GLU A 45 -6.98 9.52 12.94
CA GLU A 45 -7.71 10.70 13.39
C GLU A 45 -8.25 11.50 12.22
N GLU A 46 -7.44 11.68 11.17
CA GLU A 46 -7.83 12.41 9.99
C GLU A 46 -8.84 11.62 9.14
N PHE A 47 -8.66 10.32 9.02
CA PHE A 47 -9.61 9.44 8.34
C PHE A 47 -10.96 9.41 9.06
N SER A 48 -10.97 9.34 10.40
CA SER A 48 -12.18 9.43 11.19
C SER A 48 -12.88 10.79 11.06
N ARG A 49 -12.11 11.89 11.00
CA ARG A 49 -12.66 13.24 10.83
C ARG A 49 -13.43 13.40 9.53
N ILE A 50 -12.90 12.91 8.40
CA ILE A 50 -13.48 13.11 7.08
C ILE A 50 -14.57 12.10 6.74
N LEU A 51 -14.53 10.89 7.32
CA LEU A 51 -15.52 9.85 7.07
C LEU A 51 -16.87 10.23 7.71
N LYS A 52 -17.96 9.89 7.02
CA LYS A 52 -19.29 9.90 7.58
C LYS A 52 -19.44 8.86 8.69
N SER A 53 -20.46 8.96 9.51
CA SER A 53 -20.72 8.03 10.63
C SER A 53 -20.94 6.57 10.20
N ASP A 54 -21.39 6.36 8.95
CA ASP A 54 -21.54 5.04 8.31
C ASP A 54 -20.45 4.75 7.30
N GLY A 55 -19.42 5.61 7.24
CA GLY A 55 -18.31 5.52 6.31
C GLY A 55 -17.36 4.34 6.59
N LYS A 56 -16.69 3.90 5.55
CA LYS A 56 -15.76 2.76 5.60
C LYS A 56 -14.32 3.21 5.38
N LEU A 57 -13.41 2.64 6.15
CA LEU A 57 -11.98 2.71 5.88
C LEU A 57 -11.51 1.34 5.38
N ILE A 58 -10.97 1.30 4.17
CA ILE A 58 -10.36 0.11 3.57
C ILE A 58 -8.85 0.32 3.56
N LYS A 59 -8.10 -0.60 4.17
CA LYS A 59 -6.64 -0.53 4.22
C LYS A 59 -6.02 -1.76 3.58
N ALA A 60 -4.99 -1.55 2.76
CA ALA A 60 -4.06 -2.60 2.41
C ALA A 60 -2.73 -2.36 3.16
N VAL A 61 -2.33 -3.34 3.98
CA VAL A 61 -1.15 -3.25 4.86
C VAL A 61 -0.16 -4.38 4.56
N PRO A 62 1.15 -4.09 4.48
CA PRO A 62 2.14 -5.14 4.28
C PRO A 62 2.25 -6.01 5.54
N LEU A 63 2.14 -7.32 5.35
CA LEU A 63 2.35 -8.30 6.41
C LEU A 63 3.84 -8.71 6.51
N ASP A 64 4.14 -9.61 7.43
CA ASP A 64 5.50 -9.90 7.87
C ASP A 64 6.45 -10.33 6.74
N GLU A 65 5.98 -11.13 5.78
CA GLU A 65 6.81 -11.65 4.67
C GLU A 65 6.65 -10.86 3.36
N HIS A 66 6.02 -9.68 3.40
CA HIS A 66 5.89 -8.85 2.19
C HIS A 66 7.27 -8.43 1.66
N LEU A 67 7.54 -8.83 0.40
CA LEU A 67 8.82 -8.62 -0.31
C LEU A 67 10.04 -9.17 0.48
N TRP A 68 9.87 -10.33 1.13
CA TRP A 68 10.91 -10.91 1.98
C TRP A 68 12.21 -11.18 1.23
N GLU A 69 12.14 -11.81 0.05
CA GLU A 69 13.31 -12.18 -0.73
C GLU A 69 14.02 -10.93 -1.30
N LEU A 70 13.26 -9.87 -1.63
CA LEU A 70 13.84 -8.57 -1.99
C LEU A 70 14.64 -8.00 -0.82
N LYS A 71 14.10 -8.06 0.41
CA LYS A 71 14.83 -7.62 1.61
C LYS A 71 16.08 -8.43 1.86
N CYS A 72 16.03 -9.76 1.67
CA CYS A 72 17.18 -10.65 1.81
C CYS A 72 18.27 -10.34 0.77
N ALA A 73 17.90 -9.90 -0.43
CA ALA A 73 18.85 -9.51 -1.45
C ALA A 73 19.52 -8.15 -1.16
N VAL A 74 18.84 -7.28 -0.42
CA VAL A 74 19.32 -5.92 -0.09
C VAL A 74 20.07 -5.87 1.24
N TYR A 75 19.54 -6.52 2.29
CA TYR A 75 20.08 -6.37 3.65
C TYR A 75 20.87 -7.60 4.09
N ASN A 76 22.00 -7.40 4.75
CA ASN A 76 22.76 -8.46 5.38
C ASN A 76 21.99 -9.08 6.56
N GLU A 77 21.24 -8.26 7.29
CA GLU A 77 20.35 -8.67 8.38
C GLU A 77 18.90 -8.27 8.03
N PRO A 78 18.21 -9.07 7.21
CA PRO A 78 16.83 -8.75 6.83
C PRO A 78 15.89 -8.90 8.02
N TYR A 79 14.87 -8.04 8.07
CA TYR A 79 13.86 -8.05 9.13
C TYR A 79 12.46 -8.19 8.54
N LYS A 80 11.60 -8.91 9.24
CA LYS A 80 10.19 -9.03 8.90
C LYS A 80 9.44 -7.74 9.23
N ASN A 81 8.36 -7.46 8.49
CA ASN A 81 7.50 -6.34 8.82
C ASN A 81 6.85 -6.58 10.17
N LYS A 82 6.72 -5.51 10.95
CA LYS A 82 5.93 -5.55 12.19
C LYS A 82 4.48 -5.20 11.86
N PRO A 83 3.51 -5.84 12.51
CA PRO A 83 2.11 -5.46 12.38
C PRO A 83 1.93 -3.98 12.72
N GLU A 84 1.12 -3.29 11.95
CA GLU A 84 0.75 -1.92 12.27
C GLU A 84 -0.19 -1.90 13.48
N LYS A 85 -0.02 -0.92 14.36
CA LYS A 85 -0.92 -0.73 15.51
C LYS A 85 -2.25 -0.19 15.00
N ARG A 86 -3.33 -0.90 15.30
CA ARG A 86 -4.70 -0.48 15.03
C ARG A 86 -5.13 0.62 16.02
N ASN A 87 -6.06 1.45 15.59
CA ASN A 87 -6.71 2.42 16.47
C ASN A 87 -8.14 1.97 16.77
N ASP A 88 -8.28 1.09 17.75
CA ASP A 88 -9.57 0.50 18.14
C ASP A 88 -10.48 1.49 18.91
N GLU A 89 -9.98 2.70 19.23
CA GLU A 89 -10.77 3.77 19.83
C GLU A 89 -11.64 4.48 18.78
N LEU A 90 -11.12 4.66 17.56
CA LEU A 90 -11.78 5.37 16.48
C LEU A 90 -12.50 4.44 15.49
N PHE A 91 -12.05 3.19 15.37
CA PHE A 91 -12.53 2.27 14.34
C PHE A 91 -12.83 0.88 14.89
N ASN A 92 -13.88 0.26 14.35
CA ASN A 92 -14.18 -1.15 14.53
C ASN A 92 -13.69 -1.93 13.32
N LEU A 93 -12.86 -2.94 13.50
CA LEU A 93 -12.49 -3.87 12.45
C LEU A 93 -13.70 -4.76 12.09
N VAL A 94 -14.15 -4.68 10.84
CA VAL A 94 -15.28 -5.47 10.31
C VAL A 94 -14.79 -6.77 9.70
N SER A 95 -13.73 -6.70 8.88
CA SER A 95 -13.12 -7.87 8.26
C SER A 95 -11.63 -7.64 8.01
N ALA A 96 -10.90 -8.75 7.96
CA ALA A 96 -9.50 -8.79 7.55
C ALA A 96 -9.27 -10.03 6.70
N GLU A 97 -8.68 -9.85 5.53
CA GLU A 97 -8.27 -10.92 4.64
C GLU A 97 -6.76 -10.87 4.44
N GLU A 98 -6.12 -12.03 4.48
CA GLU A 98 -4.70 -12.18 4.18
C GLU A 98 -4.55 -12.64 2.73
N ILE A 99 -3.69 -11.95 1.98
CA ILE A 99 -3.37 -12.27 0.59
C ILE A 99 -1.87 -12.55 0.50
N LYS A 100 -1.53 -13.77 0.05
CA LYS A 100 -0.15 -14.20 -0.09
C LYS A 100 0.05 -14.98 -1.39
N TYR A 101 1.01 -14.54 -2.19
CA TYR A 101 1.43 -15.21 -3.41
C TYR A 101 2.87 -14.84 -3.76
N ARG A 102 3.44 -15.52 -4.76
CA ARG A 102 4.79 -15.23 -5.26
C ARG A 102 4.70 -14.58 -6.63
N ILE A 103 5.61 -13.65 -6.88
CA ILE A 103 5.82 -13.05 -8.19
C ILE A 103 7.24 -13.31 -8.67
N ASN A 104 7.39 -13.49 -9.98
CA ASN A 104 8.67 -13.63 -10.65
C ASN A 104 9.00 -12.34 -11.38
N LEU A 105 10.16 -11.80 -11.09
CA LEU A 105 10.75 -10.67 -11.80
C LEU A 105 11.85 -11.24 -12.70
N ASP A 106 11.58 -11.33 -13.99
CA ASP A 106 12.42 -12.06 -14.93
C ASP A 106 13.48 -11.20 -15.64
N ASN A 107 13.59 -9.94 -15.24
CA ASN A 107 14.60 -9.02 -15.77
C ASN A 107 14.99 -7.96 -14.73
N LYS A 108 16.14 -7.31 -14.99
CA LYS A 108 16.71 -6.27 -14.11
C LYS A 108 15.83 -5.04 -13.96
N ASP A 109 15.12 -4.66 -15.02
CA ASP A 109 14.28 -3.46 -15.00
C ASP A 109 13.10 -3.63 -14.04
N ASP A 110 12.46 -4.80 -14.04
CA ASP A 110 11.37 -5.10 -13.12
C ASP A 110 11.84 -5.14 -11.66
N ILE A 111 13.03 -5.73 -11.41
CA ILE A 111 13.66 -5.73 -10.08
C ILE A 111 13.94 -4.30 -9.63
N ALA A 112 14.55 -3.48 -10.51
CA ALA A 112 14.87 -2.08 -10.22
C ALA A 112 13.60 -1.25 -9.96
N ASN A 113 12.54 -1.46 -10.76
CA ASN A 113 11.29 -0.74 -10.63
C ASN A 113 10.57 -1.11 -9.33
N LEU A 114 10.46 -2.41 -9.01
CA LEU A 114 9.90 -2.83 -7.74
C LEU A 114 10.68 -2.24 -6.55
N PHE A 115 12.01 -2.31 -6.60
CA PHE A 115 12.86 -1.76 -5.53
C PHE A 115 12.64 -0.25 -5.34
N LYS A 116 12.57 0.53 -6.42
CA LYS A 116 12.32 1.99 -6.38
C LYS A 116 10.95 2.34 -5.77
N MET A 117 9.96 1.45 -5.87
CA MET A 117 8.64 1.63 -5.28
C MET A 117 8.62 1.38 -3.76
N THR A 118 9.69 0.84 -3.20
CA THR A 118 9.77 0.54 -1.76
C THR A 118 10.46 1.67 -0.98
N PRO A 119 10.16 1.83 0.31
CA PRO A 119 10.91 2.75 1.18
C PRO A 119 12.36 2.30 1.40
N TYR A 120 12.71 1.07 1.02
CA TYR A 120 14.07 0.53 1.13
C TYR A 120 15.03 1.25 0.20
N TYR A 121 14.59 1.65 -0.99
CA TYR A 121 15.40 2.37 -1.98
C TYR A 121 16.13 3.56 -1.38
N TYR A 122 15.45 4.36 -0.57
CA TYR A 122 16.02 5.56 0.05
C TYR A 122 16.92 5.29 1.26
N LYS A 123 16.93 4.05 1.76
CA LYS A 123 17.68 3.64 2.97
C LYS A 123 18.83 2.69 2.66
N THR A 124 18.94 2.23 1.41
CA THR A 124 19.94 1.25 0.99
C THR A 124 21.19 1.94 0.49
N GLY A 125 22.34 1.46 0.94
CA GLY A 125 23.64 1.92 0.48
C GLY A 125 23.90 1.57 -0.99
N ARG A 126 24.90 2.22 -1.58
CA ARG A 126 25.24 2.03 -2.99
C ARG A 126 25.65 0.59 -3.30
N GLU A 127 26.48 -0.02 -2.46
CA GLU A 127 26.98 -1.39 -2.64
C GLU A 127 25.84 -2.42 -2.65
N ASP A 128 24.93 -2.32 -1.68
CA ASP A 128 23.78 -3.22 -1.59
C ASP A 128 22.79 -3.01 -2.75
N THR A 129 22.66 -1.76 -3.21
CA THR A 129 21.87 -1.43 -4.41
C THR A 129 22.47 -2.07 -5.66
N GLU A 130 23.79 -1.95 -5.86
CA GLU A 130 24.50 -2.54 -7.01
C GLU A 130 24.41 -4.08 -6.98
N LYS A 131 24.50 -4.69 -5.80
CA LYS A 131 24.31 -6.13 -5.59
C LYS A 131 22.91 -6.58 -6.03
N LEU A 132 21.86 -5.89 -5.59
CA LEU A 132 20.49 -6.20 -5.99
C LEU A 132 20.31 -6.06 -7.51
N LEU A 133 20.79 -4.96 -8.08
CA LEU A 133 20.64 -4.67 -9.52
C LEU A 133 21.51 -5.55 -10.42
N SER A 134 22.41 -6.34 -9.85
CA SER A 134 23.16 -7.36 -10.60
C SER A 134 22.35 -8.64 -10.86
N LEU A 135 21.25 -8.85 -10.13
CA LEU A 135 20.40 -10.03 -10.30
C LEU A 135 19.68 -10.00 -11.65
N GLU A 136 19.70 -11.13 -12.36
CA GLU A 136 18.98 -11.30 -13.63
C GLU A 136 17.50 -11.62 -13.44
N ARG A 137 17.18 -12.23 -12.30
CA ARG A 137 15.82 -12.59 -11.90
C ARG A 137 15.69 -12.59 -10.38
N LEU A 138 14.49 -12.35 -9.90
CA LEU A 138 14.14 -12.42 -8.48
C LEU A 138 12.72 -12.96 -8.34
N GLU A 139 12.55 -14.02 -7.59
CA GLU A 139 11.24 -14.42 -7.10
C GLU A 139 11.04 -13.82 -5.71
N THR A 140 9.89 -13.17 -5.48
CA THR A 140 9.61 -12.56 -4.17
C THR A 140 8.16 -12.75 -3.75
N THR A 141 7.96 -12.81 -2.44
CA THR A 141 6.65 -13.01 -1.82
C THR A 141 5.90 -11.68 -1.73
N VAL A 142 4.69 -11.64 -2.27
CA VAL A 142 3.72 -10.57 -2.02
C VAL A 142 2.81 -11.06 -0.89
N HIS A 143 2.81 -10.33 0.24
CA HIS A 143 2.09 -10.72 1.44
C HIS A 143 1.50 -9.48 2.11
N PHE A 144 0.18 -9.30 2.01
CA PHE A 144 -0.52 -8.16 2.59
C PHE A 144 -1.89 -8.53 3.12
N GLY A 145 -2.38 -7.73 4.04
CA GLY A 145 -3.73 -7.80 4.57
C GLY A 145 -4.61 -6.73 3.94
N VAL A 146 -5.86 -7.07 3.65
CA VAL A 146 -6.92 -6.12 3.34
C VAL A 146 -7.84 -6.05 4.54
N GLU A 147 -7.93 -4.90 5.16
CA GLU A 147 -8.69 -4.65 6.37
C GLU A 147 -9.81 -3.65 6.09
N ILE A 148 -11.02 -3.96 6.54
CA ILE A 148 -12.20 -3.08 6.41
C ILE A 148 -12.63 -2.66 7.81
N TYR A 149 -12.78 -1.36 8.00
CA TYR A 149 -13.16 -0.75 9.26
C TYR A 149 -14.41 0.12 9.10
N GLU A 150 -15.17 0.24 10.18
CA GLU A 150 -16.23 1.22 10.37
C GLU A 150 -15.83 2.25 11.42
N VAL A 151 -16.28 3.49 11.24
CA VAL A 151 -16.14 4.54 12.26
C VAL A 151 -16.95 4.16 13.50
N ARG A 152 -16.42 4.43 14.69
CA ARG A 152 -17.13 4.25 15.96
C ARG A 152 -18.08 5.38 16.27
#